data_41243839492bfe74b45349b011981e13
#
_entry.id   41243839492bfe74b45349b011981e13
#
_cell.length_a   1.000
_cell.length_b   1.000
_cell.length_c   1.000
_cell.angle_alpha   90.00
_cell.angle_beta   90.00
_cell.angle_gamma   90.00
#
_symmetry.space_group_name_H-M   'P 1'
#
loop_
_entity.id
_entity.type
_entity.pdbx_description
1 polymer ?
#
loop_
_entity_poly.entity_id
_entity_poly.type
_entity_poly.pdbx_seq_one_letter_code
_entity_poly.pdbx_strand_id
1 'polypeptide(L)'
;MADIRQYRKDKETAEVDYDDSGHDDYGRRIKQHRARIRVAIVGAGILCVLVIIIISIIKYNMNYGSYTVKASADINDSGYTRYLNFGGGFVRYSRDGISLYSYDGTRRWDRTYEINNPLTDVCGNYLAIADAGGSEIYLFNKDGYVAAVNTALPISQINVSSQGLVAAILTDGTASNINMYNQD
;
A
#
# COMPACT_ATOMS: atom_id res chain seq x y z
N MET A 1 36.63 -90.23 28.66
CA MET A 1 35.79 -89.19 29.31
C MET A 1 36.49 -87.84 29.09
N ALA A 2 36.01 -87.05 28.15
CA ALA A 2 36.62 -85.75 27.90
C ALA A 2 36.23 -84.80 29.05
N ASP A 3 37.16 -84.09 29.58
CA ASP A 3 37.06 -83.25 30.77
C ASP A 3 36.28 -81.98 30.50
N ILE A 4 34.98 -82.02 30.86
CA ILE A 4 34.07 -80.91 30.71
C ILE A 4 34.51 -79.63 31.46
N ARG A 5 35.43 -79.78 32.42
CA ARG A 5 35.96 -78.65 33.19
C ARG A 5 36.92 -77.79 32.40
N GLN A 6 37.65 -78.39 31.48
CA GLN A 6 38.63 -77.72 30.63
C GLN A 6 37.87 -76.87 29.55
N TYR A 7 36.80 -77.42 28.98
CA TYR A 7 35.94 -76.74 28.04
C TYR A 7 35.22 -75.51 28.61
N ARG A 8 34.90 -75.58 29.90
CA ARG A 8 34.27 -74.47 30.61
C ARG A 8 35.28 -73.34 30.91
N LYS A 9 36.56 -73.68 31.20
CA LYS A 9 37.60 -72.71 31.43
C LYS A 9 38.02 -72.01 30.16
N ASP A 10 38.10 -72.69 29.04
CA ASP A 10 38.40 -72.11 27.73
C ASP A 10 37.27 -71.18 27.23
N LYS A 11 36.05 -71.43 27.68
CA LYS A 11 34.90 -70.57 27.34
C LYS A 11 34.83 -69.27 28.16
N GLU A 12 35.34 -69.36 29.42
CA GLU A 12 35.42 -68.22 30.32
C GLU A 12 36.56 -67.26 29.99
N THR A 13 37.64 -67.78 29.39
CA THR A 13 38.77 -66.97 28.87
C THR A 13 38.61 -66.46 27.47
N ALA A 14 37.56 -66.89 26.76
CA ALA A 14 37.12 -66.33 25.50
C ALA A 14 35.99 -65.34 25.69
N GLU A 15 35.96 -64.61 26.82
CA GLU A 15 35.22 -63.40 26.96
C GLU A 15 35.92 -62.39 26.04
N VAL A 16 35.34 -62.27 24.85
CA VAL A 16 35.71 -61.36 23.78
C VAL A 16 35.75 -59.96 24.43
N ASP A 17 36.94 -59.43 24.57
CA ASP A 17 37.18 -58.03 24.89
C ASP A 17 36.46 -57.20 23.80
N TYR A 18 35.16 -56.91 24.03
CA TYR A 18 34.42 -55.98 23.20
C TYR A 18 35.05 -54.62 23.46
N ASP A 19 35.90 -54.23 22.54
CA ASP A 19 36.49 -52.91 22.46
C ASP A 19 35.32 -51.89 22.40
N ASP A 20 34.89 -51.44 23.60
CA ASP A 20 33.86 -50.41 23.82
C ASP A 20 34.34 -49.04 23.32
N SER A 21 35.58 -48.91 22.86
CA SER A 21 36.15 -47.68 22.32
C SER A 21 35.52 -47.27 20.98
N GLY A 22 34.98 -48.23 20.21
CA GLY A 22 34.30 -47.96 18.94
C GLY A 22 32.94 -47.32 19.10
N HIS A 23 32.21 -47.65 20.15
CA HIS A 23 30.84 -47.14 20.37
C HIS A 23 30.84 -45.67 20.81
N ASP A 24 31.83 -45.27 21.61
CA ASP A 24 31.97 -43.86 22.06
C ASP A 24 32.39 -42.93 20.94
N ASP A 25 33.18 -43.41 19.99
CA ASP A 25 33.66 -42.62 18.86
C ASP A 25 32.55 -42.31 17.86
N TYR A 26 31.66 -43.25 17.58
CA TYR A 26 30.50 -43.05 16.74
C TYR A 26 29.51 -42.05 17.37
N GLY A 27 29.27 -42.13 18.67
CA GLY A 27 28.43 -41.22 19.41
C GLY A 27 28.95 -39.79 19.40
N ARG A 28 30.28 -39.64 19.52
CA ARG A 28 30.96 -38.30 19.45
C ARG A 28 30.87 -37.69 18.05
N ARG A 29 31.09 -38.46 17.01
CA ARG A 29 31.01 -38.01 15.59
C ARG A 29 29.58 -37.59 15.23
N ILE A 30 28.57 -38.34 15.65
CA ILE A 30 27.14 -37.98 15.43
C ILE A 30 26.76 -36.70 16.19
N LYS A 31 27.21 -36.55 17.45
CA LYS A 31 26.95 -35.32 18.23
C LYS A 31 27.65 -34.11 17.60
N GLN A 32 28.87 -34.23 17.15
CA GLN A 32 29.60 -33.17 16.44
C GLN A 32 28.97 -32.82 15.11
N HIS A 33 28.49 -33.79 14.36
CA HIS A 33 27.81 -33.54 13.09
C HIS A 33 26.47 -32.82 13.28
N ARG A 34 25.68 -33.26 14.26
CA ARG A 34 24.43 -32.59 14.66
C ARG A 34 24.66 -31.15 15.18
N ALA A 35 25.76 -30.95 15.94
CA ALA A 35 26.14 -29.62 16.41
C ALA A 35 26.51 -28.70 15.24
N ARG A 36 27.30 -29.18 14.26
CA ARG A 36 27.67 -28.43 13.06
C ARG A 36 26.44 -28.08 12.20
N ILE A 37 25.52 -29.01 12.04
CA ILE A 37 24.25 -28.74 11.31
C ILE A 37 23.43 -27.68 12.03
N ARG A 38 23.29 -27.76 13.37
CA ARG A 38 22.56 -26.74 14.13
C ARG A 38 23.21 -25.36 14.00
N VAL A 39 24.53 -25.27 14.10
CA VAL A 39 25.26 -24.01 13.91
C VAL A 39 25.07 -23.47 12.48
N ALA A 40 25.12 -24.34 11.47
CA ALA A 40 24.87 -23.95 10.08
C ALA A 40 23.43 -23.43 9.86
N ILE A 41 22.42 -24.08 10.44
CA ILE A 41 21.03 -23.65 10.34
C ILE A 41 20.83 -22.31 11.05
N VAL A 42 21.37 -22.15 12.25
CA VAL A 42 21.31 -20.87 12.98
C VAL A 42 22.03 -19.77 12.22
N GLY A 43 23.22 -20.06 11.69
CA GLY A 43 23.97 -19.12 10.86
C GLY A 43 23.24 -18.70 9.59
N ALA A 44 22.61 -19.64 8.89
CA ALA A 44 21.76 -19.36 7.74
C ALA A 44 20.53 -18.49 8.11
N GLY A 45 19.91 -18.78 9.26
CA GLY A 45 18.79 -17.98 9.78
C GLY A 45 19.21 -16.53 10.06
N ILE A 46 20.33 -16.32 10.71
CA ILE A 46 20.86 -14.97 10.98
C ILE A 46 21.20 -14.24 9.68
N LEU A 47 21.80 -14.93 8.71
CA LEU A 47 22.09 -14.36 7.40
C LEU A 47 20.82 -13.89 6.67
N CYS A 48 19.76 -14.72 6.66
CA CYS A 48 18.48 -14.35 6.10
C CYS A 48 17.88 -13.10 6.75
N VAL A 49 17.93 -13.00 8.08
CA VAL A 49 17.44 -11.81 8.80
C VAL A 49 18.24 -10.57 8.42
N LEU A 50 19.57 -10.68 8.35
CA LEU A 50 20.43 -9.56 7.92
C LEU A 50 20.12 -9.11 6.50
N VAL A 51 19.90 -10.03 5.56
CA VAL A 51 19.50 -9.69 4.18
C VAL A 51 18.16 -8.96 4.14
N ILE A 52 17.17 -9.40 4.93
CA ILE A 52 15.87 -8.73 5.03
C ILE A 52 16.01 -7.32 5.59
N ILE A 53 16.84 -7.15 6.63
CA ILE A 53 17.10 -5.82 7.22
C ILE A 53 17.79 -4.90 6.19
N ILE A 54 18.78 -5.39 5.46
CA ILE A 54 19.49 -4.62 4.42
C ILE A 54 18.52 -4.19 3.32
N ILE A 55 17.69 -5.11 2.81
CA ILE A 55 16.67 -4.80 1.80
C ILE A 55 15.67 -3.77 2.33
N SER A 56 15.27 -3.88 3.61
CA SER A 56 14.35 -2.94 4.25
C SER A 56 14.97 -1.54 4.35
N ILE A 57 16.24 -1.45 4.75
CA ILE A 57 16.99 -0.18 4.84
C ILE A 57 17.15 0.43 3.45
N ILE A 58 17.50 -0.37 2.43
CA ILE A 58 17.63 0.11 1.06
C ILE A 58 16.29 0.67 0.58
N LYS A 59 15.18 -0.05 0.78
CA LYS A 59 13.83 0.44 0.41
C LYS A 59 13.43 1.72 1.16
N TYR A 60 13.76 1.80 2.44
CA TYR A 60 13.46 2.99 3.26
C TYR A 60 14.29 4.20 2.84
N ASN A 61 15.56 4.00 2.47
CA ASN A 61 16.47 5.06 2.04
C ASN A 61 16.47 5.31 0.52
N MET A 62 15.64 4.60 -0.27
CA MET A 62 15.46 4.92 -1.69
C MET A 62 14.74 6.27 -1.81
N ASN A 63 15.51 7.35 -1.71
CA ASN A 63 15.09 8.64 -2.20
C ASN A 63 14.97 8.51 -3.74
N TYR A 64 13.75 8.65 -4.24
CA TYR A 64 13.52 8.77 -5.68
C TYR A 64 14.09 10.11 -6.17
N GLY A 65 15.40 10.20 -6.22
CA GLY A 65 16.12 11.43 -6.63
C GLY A 65 16.11 11.67 -8.15
N SER A 66 15.59 10.71 -8.91
CA SER A 66 15.42 10.87 -10.36
C SER A 66 14.05 10.35 -10.79
N TYR A 67 13.36 11.11 -11.61
CA TYR A 67 12.14 10.71 -12.28
C TYR A 67 12.37 10.70 -13.79
N THR A 68 11.71 9.78 -14.47
CA THR A 68 11.66 9.75 -15.92
C THR A 68 10.30 10.28 -16.36
N VAL A 69 10.29 11.34 -17.15
CA VAL A 69 9.05 11.84 -17.76
C VAL A 69 8.56 10.80 -18.77
N LYS A 70 7.46 10.12 -18.47
CA LYS A 70 6.85 9.10 -19.34
C LYS A 70 5.92 9.71 -20.38
N ALA A 71 5.29 10.84 -20.05
CA ALA A 71 4.41 11.58 -20.95
C ALA A 71 4.45 13.06 -20.56
N SER A 72 4.36 13.94 -21.54
CA SER A 72 4.10 15.36 -21.36
C SER A 72 2.99 15.78 -22.32
N ALA A 73 2.02 16.52 -21.80
CA ALA A 73 0.96 17.13 -22.61
C ALA A 73 1.07 18.63 -22.47
N ASP A 74 1.05 19.32 -23.60
CA ASP A 74 1.02 20.79 -23.61
C ASP A 74 -0.44 21.23 -23.42
N ILE A 75 -0.76 21.68 -22.22
CA ILE A 75 -2.09 22.13 -21.83
C ILE A 75 -1.99 23.65 -21.65
N ASN A 76 -2.74 24.39 -22.47
CA ASN A 76 -2.77 25.85 -22.41
C ASN A 76 -3.48 26.29 -21.10
N ASP A 77 -2.70 26.56 -20.07
CA ASP A 77 -3.20 26.85 -18.72
C ASP A 77 -3.29 28.34 -18.43
N SER A 78 -4.36 28.72 -17.75
CA SER A 78 -4.50 30.02 -17.10
C SER A 78 -3.94 29.98 -15.68
N GLY A 79 -3.60 31.13 -15.09
CA GLY A 79 -3.09 31.25 -13.73
C GLY A 79 -4.06 30.74 -12.63
N TYR A 80 -5.29 30.42 -13.01
CA TYR A 80 -6.34 29.89 -12.12
C TYR A 80 -6.55 28.37 -12.22
N THR A 81 -5.74 27.68 -13.03
CA THR A 81 -5.82 26.25 -13.19
C THR A 81 -5.25 25.52 -11.97
N ARG A 82 -5.95 24.46 -11.55
CA ARG A 82 -5.54 23.57 -10.46
C ARG A 82 -5.58 22.13 -10.93
N TYR A 83 -4.82 21.28 -10.24
CA TYR A 83 -4.71 19.86 -10.52
C TYR A 83 -4.90 19.04 -9.26
N LEU A 84 -5.54 17.88 -9.39
CA LEU A 84 -5.66 16.90 -8.33
C LEU A 84 -5.67 15.47 -8.90
N ASN A 85 -5.26 14.49 -8.12
CA ASN A 85 -5.32 13.08 -8.50
C ASN A 85 -6.75 12.56 -8.35
N PHE A 86 -7.29 11.91 -9.40
CA PHE A 86 -8.63 11.36 -9.39
C PHE A 86 -8.82 10.32 -10.50
N GLY A 87 -9.63 9.28 -10.23
CA GLY A 87 -10.12 8.33 -11.23
C GLY A 87 -9.04 7.57 -12.01
N GLY A 88 -7.86 7.32 -11.42
CA GLY A 88 -6.73 6.68 -12.09
C GLY A 88 -5.99 7.59 -13.07
N GLY A 89 -6.07 8.90 -12.86
CA GLY A 89 -5.42 9.94 -13.63
C GLY A 89 -5.33 11.22 -12.83
N PHE A 90 -5.43 12.36 -13.50
CA PHE A 90 -5.49 13.65 -12.85
C PHE A 90 -6.62 14.52 -13.43
N VAL A 91 -7.27 15.25 -12.57
CA VAL A 91 -8.25 16.26 -12.93
C VAL A 91 -7.56 17.61 -13.01
N ARG A 92 -7.81 18.30 -14.11
CA ARG A 92 -7.55 19.72 -14.31
C ARG A 92 -8.85 20.50 -14.14
N TYR A 93 -8.88 21.48 -13.28
CA TYR A 93 -10.05 22.34 -13.11
C TYR A 93 -9.66 23.80 -13.01
N SER A 94 -10.57 24.66 -13.44
CA SER A 94 -10.45 26.11 -13.45
C SER A 94 -11.79 26.75 -13.09
N ARG A 95 -11.94 28.05 -13.33
CA ARG A 95 -13.19 28.76 -13.22
C ARG A 95 -14.21 28.38 -14.31
N ASP A 96 -13.70 27.94 -15.46
CA ASP A 96 -14.48 27.75 -16.69
C ASP A 96 -14.86 26.29 -16.94
N GLY A 97 -14.26 25.36 -16.16
CA GLY A 97 -14.56 23.94 -16.34
C GLY A 97 -13.56 22.99 -15.70
N ILE A 98 -13.82 21.72 -15.90
CA ILE A 98 -13.10 20.58 -15.35
C ILE A 98 -12.86 19.54 -16.45
N SER A 99 -11.71 18.88 -16.42
CA SER A 99 -11.37 17.81 -17.35
C SER A 99 -10.59 16.71 -16.64
N LEU A 100 -10.88 15.45 -16.91
CA LEU A 100 -10.09 14.30 -16.44
C LEU A 100 -9.16 13.83 -17.55
N TYR A 101 -7.91 13.66 -17.19
CA TYR A 101 -6.85 13.11 -18.03
C TYR A 101 -6.30 11.81 -17.44
N SER A 102 -6.01 10.85 -18.28
CA SER A 102 -5.17 9.70 -17.91
C SER A 102 -3.73 10.14 -17.72
N TYR A 103 -2.89 9.33 -17.05
CA TYR A 103 -1.47 9.66 -16.84
C TYR A 103 -0.62 9.68 -18.12
N ASP A 104 -1.16 9.22 -19.26
CA ASP A 104 -0.55 9.34 -20.57
C ASP A 104 -0.87 10.67 -21.28
N GLY A 105 -1.66 11.54 -20.64
CA GLY A 105 -2.08 12.83 -21.20
C GLY A 105 -3.38 12.77 -22.03
N THR A 106 -3.98 11.58 -22.20
CA THR A 106 -5.26 11.45 -22.91
C THR A 106 -6.40 12.01 -22.10
N ARG A 107 -7.18 12.94 -22.67
CA ARG A 107 -8.38 13.47 -22.04
C ARG A 107 -9.51 12.44 -22.12
N ARG A 108 -10.07 12.07 -20.97
CA ARG A 108 -11.17 11.09 -20.85
C ARG A 108 -12.54 11.72 -20.95
N TRP A 109 -12.74 12.83 -20.25
CA TRP A 109 -13.95 13.63 -20.31
C TRP A 109 -13.66 15.07 -19.90
N ASP A 110 -14.57 15.99 -20.24
CA ASP A 110 -14.59 17.37 -19.81
C ASP A 110 -16.02 17.89 -19.58
N ARG A 111 -16.12 18.93 -18.78
CA ARG A 111 -17.35 19.67 -18.53
C ARG A 111 -17.03 21.14 -18.32
N THR A 112 -17.80 22.00 -18.96
CA THR A 112 -17.77 23.44 -18.72
C THR A 112 -18.77 23.82 -17.62
N TYR A 113 -18.40 24.78 -16.82
CA TYR A 113 -19.21 25.48 -15.83
C TYR A 113 -18.65 26.90 -15.65
N GLU A 114 -19.30 27.71 -14.85
CA GLU A 114 -18.81 29.02 -14.48
C GLU A 114 -18.78 29.11 -12.94
N ILE A 115 -17.57 29.12 -12.38
CA ILE A 115 -17.29 29.15 -10.94
C ILE A 115 -16.22 30.21 -10.67
N ASN A 116 -16.50 31.11 -9.73
CA ASN A 116 -15.56 32.18 -9.40
C ASN A 116 -14.47 31.74 -8.44
N ASN A 117 -14.83 30.95 -7.43
CA ASN A 117 -13.92 30.51 -6.37
C ASN A 117 -14.10 28.99 -6.10
N PRO A 118 -13.46 28.12 -6.89
CA PRO A 118 -13.68 26.69 -6.83
C PRO A 118 -13.29 26.07 -5.49
N LEU A 119 -14.23 25.41 -4.83
CA LEU A 119 -14.04 24.47 -3.74
C LEU A 119 -14.10 23.07 -4.32
N THR A 120 -13.15 22.20 -3.96
CA THR A 120 -13.15 20.81 -4.43
C THR A 120 -12.90 19.86 -3.28
N ASP A 121 -13.56 18.70 -3.34
CA ASP A 121 -13.27 17.57 -2.47
C ASP A 121 -13.35 16.26 -3.26
N VAL A 122 -12.55 15.29 -2.86
CA VAL A 122 -12.44 13.97 -3.51
C VAL A 122 -12.49 12.87 -2.48
N CYS A 123 -13.37 11.89 -2.69
CA CYS A 123 -13.40 10.69 -1.89
C CYS A 123 -13.70 9.46 -2.76
N GLY A 124 -12.76 8.52 -2.81
CA GLY A 124 -12.88 7.29 -3.61
C GLY A 124 -13.08 7.59 -5.10
N ASN A 125 -14.26 7.24 -5.61
CA ASN A 125 -14.61 7.40 -7.02
C ASN A 125 -15.41 8.68 -7.32
N TYR A 126 -15.59 9.57 -6.34
CA TYR A 126 -16.38 10.79 -6.50
C TYR A 126 -15.55 12.03 -6.24
N LEU A 127 -15.87 13.06 -7.00
CA LEU A 127 -15.32 14.40 -6.90
C LEU A 127 -16.48 15.39 -6.89
N ALA A 128 -16.49 16.27 -5.91
CA ALA A 128 -17.43 17.40 -5.87
C ALA A 128 -16.67 18.70 -6.12
N ILE A 129 -17.29 19.61 -6.86
CA ILE A 129 -16.81 20.98 -7.05
C ILE A 129 -17.97 21.95 -6.87
N ALA A 130 -17.71 23.06 -6.18
CA ALA A 130 -18.71 24.10 -5.92
C ALA A 130 -18.07 25.48 -5.99
N ASP A 131 -18.89 26.51 -6.10
CA ASP A 131 -18.46 27.91 -5.96
C ASP A 131 -18.56 28.35 -4.49
N ALA A 132 -17.44 28.80 -3.90
CA ALA A 132 -17.43 29.39 -2.57
C ALA A 132 -18.21 30.73 -2.60
N GLY A 133 -19.30 30.79 -1.82
CA GLY A 133 -20.27 31.90 -1.85
C GLY A 133 -21.31 31.80 -2.93
N GLY A 134 -21.22 30.82 -3.83
CA GLY A 134 -22.28 30.46 -4.79
C GLY A 134 -23.27 29.44 -4.22
N SER A 135 -24.14 28.91 -5.08
CA SER A 135 -25.20 27.98 -4.70
C SER A 135 -25.23 26.70 -5.52
N GLU A 136 -24.25 26.45 -6.38
CA GLU A 136 -24.18 25.24 -7.19
C GLU A 136 -23.06 24.30 -6.77
N ILE A 137 -23.39 23.00 -6.71
CA ILE A 137 -22.44 21.92 -6.48
C ILE A 137 -22.55 20.95 -7.66
N TYR A 138 -21.41 20.66 -8.28
CA TYR A 138 -21.32 19.65 -9.34
C TYR A 138 -20.64 18.40 -8.79
N LEU A 139 -21.26 17.25 -9.05
CA LEU A 139 -20.74 15.95 -8.67
C LEU A 139 -20.26 15.20 -9.91
N PHE A 140 -19.08 14.63 -9.82
CA PHE A 140 -18.45 13.83 -10.86
C PHE A 140 -18.02 12.47 -10.30
N ASN A 141 -17.95 11.50 -11.19
CA ASN A 141 -17.26 10.24 -10.93
C ASN A 141 -16.16 10.00 -11.98
N LYS A 142 -15.50 8.84 -11.92
CA LYS A 142 -14.44 8.46 -12.88
C LYS A 142 -14.94 8.42 -14.35
N ASP A 143 -16.24 8.29 -14.58
CA ASP A 143 -16.85 8.16 -15.91
C ASP A 143 -17.40 9.50 -16.43
N GLY A 144 -17.46 10.55 -15.56
CA GLY A 144 -17.86 11.89 -15.93
C GLY A 144 -18.81 12.55 -14.94
N TYR A 145 -19.62 13.46 -15.47
CA TYR A 145 -20.63 14.20 -14.73
C TYR A 145 -21.73 13.27 -14.21
N VAL A 146 -22.10 13.43 -12.95
CA VAL A 146 -23.16 12.67 -12.28
C VAL A 146 -24.40 13.54 -12.08
N ALA A 147 -24.25 14.64 -11.33
CA ALA A 147 -25.37 15.49 -10.94
C ALA A 147 -24.91 16.92 -10.63
N ALA A 148 -25.86 17.87 -10.67
CA ALA A 148 -25.69 19.17 -10.06
C ALA A 148 -26.77 19.39 -9.02
N VAL A 149 -26.41 20.05 -7.93
CA VAL A 149 -27.29 20.39 -6.83
C VAL A 149 -27.28 21.90 -6.64
N ASN A 150 -28.47 22.50 -6.54
CA ASN A 150 -28.65 23.89 -6.17
C ASN A 150 -28.95 23.98 -4.67
N THR A 151 -28.17 24.78 -3.95
CA THR A 151 -28.37 25.02 -2.52
C THR A 151 -29.21 26.27 -2.31
N ALA A 152 -29.94 26.30 -1.19
CA ALA A 152 -30.79 27.46 -0.85
C ALA A 152 -29.99 28.65 -0.30
N LEU A 153 -28.78 28.40 0.20
CA LEU A 153 -27.90 29.40 0.82
C LEU A 153 -26.48 29.27 0.23
N PRO A 154 -25.67 30.33 0.33
CA PRO A 154 -24.31 30.31 -0.15
C PRO A 154 -23.47 29.22 0.50
N ILE A 155 -22.63 28.57 -0.31
CA ILE A 155 -21.76 27.48 0.08
C ILE A 155 -20.48 28.04 0.70
N SER A 156 -20.15 27.57 1.91
CA SER A 156 -18.89 27.87 2.59
C SER A 156 -17.87 26.77 2.46
N GLN A 157 -18.33 25.50 2.52
CA GLN A 157 -17.46 24.32 2.42
C GLN A 157 -18.24 23.14 1.88
N ILE A 158 -17.55 22.22 1.20
CA ILE A 158 -18.12 20.95 0.74
C ILE A 158 -17.22 19.78 1.14
N ASN A 159 -17.85 18.62 1.35
CA ASN A 159 -17.15 17.33 1.44
C ASN A 159 -17.98 16.27 0.71
N VAL A 160 -17.32 15.34 0.05
CA VAL A 160 -17.96 14.21 -0.65
C VAL A 160 -17.59 12.89 0.01
N SER A 161 -18.54 11.95 0.07
CA SER A 161 -18.31 10.60 0.55
C SER A 161 -17.91 9.67 -0.59
N SER A 162 -17.39 8.48 -0.24
CA SER A 162 -17.08 7.41 -1.21
C SER A 162 -18.30 6.82 -1.92
N GLN A 163 -19.50 7.18 -1.47
CA GLN A 163 -20.79 6.78 -2.06
C GLN A 163 -21.45 7.89 -2.92
N GLY A 164 -20.82 9.07 -3.01
CA GLY A 164 -21.32 10.20 -3.76
C GLY A 164 -22.30 11.11 -3.00
N LEU A 165 -22.44 10.93 -1.67
CA LEU A 165 -23.13 11.88 -0.83
C LEU A 165 -22.27 13.14 -0.66
N VAL A 166 -22.87 14.31 -0.82
CA VAL A 166 -22.20 15.60 -0.61
C VAL A 166 -22.74 16.26 0.63
N ALA A 167 -21.88 16.56 1.58
CA ALA A 167 -22.18 17.43 2.71
C ALA A 167 -21.70 18.83 2.39
N ALA A 168 -22.57 19.82 2.53
CA ALA A 168 -22.24 21.22 2.32
C ALA A 168 -22.53 22.05 3.58
N ILE A 169 -21.57 22.89 3.95
CA ILE A 169 -21.79 23.95 4.95
C ILE A 169 -22.27 25.18 4.20
N LEU A 170 -23.49 25.57 4.51
CA LEU A 170 -24.17 26.72 3.94
C LEU A 170 -24.23 27.85 4.98
N THR A 171 -24.04 29.07 4.57
CA THR A 171 -24.05 30.21 5.47
C THR A 171 -24.81 31.42 4.89
N ASP A 172 -25.56 32.07 5.73
CA ASP A 172 -26.21 33.37 5.41
C ASP A 172 -25.47 34.56 6.04
N GLY A 173 -24.29 34.31 6.64
CA GLY A 173 -23.50 35.31 7.33
C GLY A 173 -23.80 35.41 8.84
N THR A 174 -24.92 34.89 9.32
CA THR A 174 -25.30 34.90 10.76
C THR A 174 -25.37 33.49 11.35
N ALA A 175 -25.76 32.51 10.55
CA ALA A 175 -25.83 31.10 10.93
C ALA A 175 -25.24 30.22 9.84
N SER A 176 -24.77 29.05 10.24
CA SER A 176 -24.28 28.01 9.33
C SER A 176 -25.12 26.74 9.50
N ASN A 177 -25.53 26.16 8.39
CA ASN A 177 -26.28 24.90 8.33
C ASN A 177 -25.46 23.87 7.59
N ILE A 178 -25.55 22.62 8.00
CA ILE A 178 -24.96 21.48 7.28
C ILE A 178 -26.11 20.74 6.58
N ASN A 179 -26.07 20.72 5.26
CA ASN A 179 -27.00 19.97 4.45
C ASN A 179 -26.27 18.81 3.77
N MET A 180 -27.00 17.69 3.63
CA MET A 180 -26.52 16.52 2.90
C MET A 180 -27.36 16.32 1.65
N TYR A 181 -26.71 16.11 0.54
CA TYR A 181 -27.32 15.91 -0.77
C TYR A 181 -26.92 14.56 -1.32
N ASN A 182 -27.90 13.84 -1.84
CA ASN A 182 -27.71 12.60 -2.57
C ASN A 182 -27.82 12.86 -4.07
N GLN A 183 -27.30 11.95 -4.88
CA GLN A 183 -27.32 12.01 -6.33
C GLN A 183 -28.70 11.68 -6.96
N ASP A 184 -29.67 11.26 -6.15
CA ASP A 184 -31.06 10.89 -6.58
C ASP A 184 -31.97 12.12 -6.68
#